data_884a677f332f4d1fe93e74e531fa8fae
#
_entry.id   884a677f332f4d1fe93e74e531fa8fae
#
_cell.length_a   1.000
_cell.length_b   1.000
_cell.length_c   1.000
_cell.angle_alpha   90.00
_cell.angle_beta   90.00
_cell.angle_gamma   90.00
#
_symmetry.space_group_name_H-M   'P 1'
#
loop_
_entity.id
_entity.type
_entity.pdbx_description
1 polymer ?
#
loop_
_entity_poly.entity_id
_entity_poly.type
_entity_poly.pdbx_seq_one_letter_code
_entity_poly.pdbx_strand_id
1 'polypeptide(L)'
;MYHKPIIFITAGIFAFGTAFNAGAVNICAADNTAVAAHTQRYNNTNRPPEKERLFKSKAVESEIKRIKKLLKNPKLAWMFENCFPNTIDTTVHFRLDENGEPDTFVYTGDIHAMWLRDSGAQVWPYVQLANDDPELKKMIAGVINRQFKCINFDPYANAFNDGPTGGDWMSDITDMKPEVHERKYEIDSLCYPIRLAYEYWKETGDTSVFGQEWLAAINNVLRTFTEQQRKDNIGPYRFQRKTERQLDTLNNNGLGAPVSGCGLIVSCFRPSDDATTFQYLVPSNFMAVSSLRKAAEILTEVNSQSDLAARCTVLADEVESALRKHAVYNHPEYGKIYAFEVDGFGNYHLMDDANVPSLLAMAYLGDVDVNDPVYQNTRRFVWSKDNPYFFSGPAGEGIGGPHIGYDMAWPMSIMMKAFTSQDDNEIRDCIRMLLATDAGTGFIHESFDVKDANNFTRPWFAWQNTLFGELILKLVNDGKTDLLNTI
;
A
#
# COMPACT_ATOMS: atom_id res chain seq x y z
N MET A 1 1.97 -22.06 -26.65
CA MET A 1 2.33 -23.50 -26.64
C MET A 1 3.74 -23.64 -26.08
N TYR A 2 3.89 -23.89 -24.81
CA TYR A 2 5.16 -24.34 -24.26
C TYR A 2 4.89 -25.52 -23.34
N HIS A 3 5.40 -26.68 -23.74
CA HIS A 3 5.37 -27.93 -22.98
C HIS A 3 6.37 -27.85 -21.79
N LYS A 4 5.92 -28.16 -20.61
CA LYS A 4 6.80 -28.52 -19.48
C LYS A 4 6.95 -30.06 -19.45
N PRO A 5 8.14 -30.60 -19.19
CA PRO A 5 8.31 -32.05 -19.02
C PRO A 5 7.90 -32.46 -17.58
N ILE A 6 7.17 -33.56 -17.51
CA ILE A 6 6.82 -34.28 -16.30
C ILE A 6 8.01 -35.15 -15.91
N ILE A 7 8.52 -34.99 -14.72
CA ILE A 7 9.52 -35.89 -14.14
C ILE A 7 8.82 -36.82 -13.14
N PHE A 8 8.79 -38.10 -13.44
CA PHE A 8 8.41 -39.17 -12.53
C PHE A 8 9.60 -39.49 -11.63
N ILE A 9 9.41 -39.47 -10.31
CA ILE A 9 10.35 -40.05 -9.36
C ILE A 9 9.69 -41.29 -8.74
N THR A 10 10.30 -42.44 -9.01
CA THR A 10 9.97 -43.75 -8.51
C THR A 10 10.34 -43.87 -7.04
N ALA A 11 9.41 -44.38 -6.24
CA ALA A 11 9.61 -44.79 -4.85
C ALA A 11 10.45 -46.09 -4.77
N GLY A 12 11.52 -46.03 -4.02
CA GLY A 12 12.29 -47.20 -3.60
C GLY A 12 12.08 -47.46 -2.11
N ILE A 13 11.41 -48.58 -1.80
CA ILE A 13 11.26 -49.11 -0.46
C ILE A 13 12.50 -49.91 -0.11
N PHE A 14 13.14 -49.60 1.03
CA PHE A 14 14.03 -50.54 1.73
C PHE A 14 13.71 -50.57 3.20
N ALA A 15 13.40 -51.76 3.66
CA ALA A 15 13.19 -52.14 5.07
C ALA A 15 14.46 -52.84 5.60
N PHE A 16 14.57 -52.89 6.92
CA PHE A 16 15.46 -53.61 7.87
C PHE A 16 16.47 -52.68 8.56
N GLY A 17 16.59 -52.70 9.86
CA GLY A 17 16.47 -53.69 10.91
C GLY A 17 16.94 -53.06 12.22
N THR A 18 16.37 -53.53 13.28
CA THR A 18 16.54 -53.14 14.68
C THR A 18 17.94 -53.40 15.24
N ALA A 19 18.52 -52.43 15.95
CA ALA A 19 19.45 -52.68 17.04
C ALA A 19 19.33 -51.61 18.12
N PHE A 20 18.83 -52.01 19.30
CA PHE A 20 18.89 -51.16 20.50
C PHE A 20 20.31 -51.08 21.00
N ASN A 21 20.82 -49.86 21.21
CA ASN A 21 21.95 -49.61 22.09
C ASN A 21 21.68 -48.33 22.90
N ALA A 22 21.57 -48.50 24.22
CA ALA A 22 21.37 -47.40 25.15
C ALA A 22 22.71 -46.62 25.29
N GLY A 23 22.69 -45.43 24.78
CA GLY A 23 23.74 -44.43 25.02
C GLY A 23 23.07 -43.14 25.51
N ALA A 24 23.39 -42.72 26.73
CA ALA A 24 22.99 -41.44 27.27
C ALA A 24 23.48 -40.29 26.35
N VAL A 25 22.61 -39.72 25.57
CA VAL A 25 22.95 -38.58 24.68
C VAL A 25 22.81 -37.31 25.48
N ASN A 26 23.90 -36.54 25.53
CA ASN A 26 24.00 -35.17 26.04
C ASN A 26 22.99 -34.27 25.34
N ILE A 27 21.82 -34.03 25.93
CA ILE A 27 20.73 -33.17 25.43
C ILE A 27 21.18 -31.66 25.46
N CYS A 28 22.18 -31.31 26.24
CA CYS A 28 22.65 -29.91 26.38
C CYS A 28 23.51 -29.38 25.25
N ALA A 29 24.07 -30.22 24.36
CA ALA A 29 24.98 -29.73 23.30
C ALA A 29 24.29 -29.42 21.98
N ALA A 30 23.12 -30.05 21.71
CA ALA A 30 22.37 -29.86 20.48
C ALA A 30 21.58 -28.52 20.49
N ASP A 31 21.05 -28.11 21.64
CA ASP A 31 20.32 -26.85 21.77
C ASP A 31 21.22 -25.61 21.61
N ASN A 32 22.44 -25.64 22.13
CA ASN A 32 23.37 -24.53 22.04
C ASN A 32 23.91 -24.29 20.61
N THR A 33 24.04 -25.34 19.81
CA THR A 33 24.47 -25.23 18.41
C THR A 33 23.37 -24.72 17.50
N ALA A 34 22.12 -25.14 17.72
CA ALA A 34 20.95 -24.66 16.99
C ALA A 34 20.65 -23.17 17.32
N VAL A 35 20.73 -22.80 18.61
CA VAL A 35 20.56 -21.42 19.07
C VAL A 35 21.69 -20.52 18.52
N ALA A 36 22.95 -21.00 18.54
CA ALA A 36 24.08 -20.25 17.98
C ALA A 36 23.97 -20.08 16.45
N ALA A 37 23.55 -21.11 15.72
CA ALA A 37 23.32 -21.04 14.27
C ALA A 37 22.13 -20.12 13.92
N HIS A 38 21.04 -20.13 14.71
CA HIS A 38 19.92 -19.21 14.56
C HIS A 38 20.30 -17.76 14.82
N THR A 39 21.12 -17.51 15.85
CA THR A 39 21.58 -16.14 16.17
C THR A 39 22.56 -15.63 15.12
N GLN A 40 23.39 -16.49 14.54
CA GLN A 40 24.36 -16.14 13.51
C GLN A 40 23.68 -15.73 12.18
N ARG A 41 22.48 -16.23 11.90
CA ARG A 41 21.69 -15.90 10.70
C ARG A 41 21.27 -14.42 10.65
N TYR A 42 20.93 -13.81 11.78
CA TYR A 42 20.45 -12.43 11.87
C TYR A 42 21.56 -11.38 12.04
N ASN A 43 22.83 -11.80 11.99
CA ASN A 43 23.96 -10.88 12.08
C ASN A 43 24.32 -10.20 10.76
N ASN A 44 23.90 -10.78 9.64
CA ASN A 44 24.19 -10.24 8.31
C ASN A 44 22.91 -9.66 7.70
N THR A 45 22.98 -8.42 7.26
CA THR A 45 21.88 -7.78 6.52
C THR A 45 21.72 -8.42 5.13
N ASN A 46 20.47 -8.46 4.64
CA ASN A 46 20.13 -8.83 3.26
C ASN A 46 20.00 -7.61 2.33
N ARG A 47 20.30 -6.42 2.82
CA ARG A 47 20.34 -5.19 2.01
C ARG A 47 21.41 -5.29 0.93
N PRO A 48 21.26 -4.60 -0.21
CA PRO A 48 22.32 -4.47 -1.19
C PRO A 48 23.62 -3.93 -0.55
N PRO A 49 24.81 -4.32 -1.06
CA PRO A 49 26.06 -3.69 -0.67
C PRO A 49 25.96 -2.16 -0.82
N GLU A 50 26.59 -1.43 0.09
CA GLU A 50 26.44 0.05 0.15
C GLU A 50 26.71 0.76 -1.20
N LYS A 51 27.67 0.26 -1.97
CA LYS A 51 28.02 0.80 -3.30
C LYS A 51 26.92 0.60 -4.36
N GLU A 52 26.00 -0.34 -4.13
CA GLU A 52 24.92 -0.71 -5.04
C GLU A 52 23.59 -0.07 -4.65
N ARG A 53 23.50 0.59 -3.49
CA ARG A 53 22.31 1.31 -3.04
C ARG A 53 22.10 2.55 -3.89
N LEU A 54 20.87 2.73 -4.39
CA LEU A 54 20.51 3.80 -5.31
C LEU A 54 20.48 5.17 -4.63
N PHE A 55 20.00 5.24 -3.39
CA PHE A 55 20.00 6.45 -2.59
C PHE A 55 20.51 6.17 -1.18
N LYS A 56 21.25 7.12 -0.59
CA LYS A 56 21.84 6.98 0.75
C LYS A 56 21.45 8.16 1.61
N SER A 57 20.80 7.88 2.73
CA SER A 57 20.43 8.88 3.73
C SER A 57 21.12 8.63 5.05
N LYS A 58 21.77 9.65 5.57
CA LYS A 58 22.41 9.59 6.89
C LYS A 58 21.39 9.50 8.01
N ALA A 59 20.25 10.17 7.86
CA ALA A 59 19.17 10.14 8.82
C ALA A 59 18.57 8.73 8.92
N VAL A 60 18.28 8.08 7.77
CA VAL A 60 17.76 6.71 7.73
C VAL A 60 18.75 5.71 8.35
N GLU A 61 20.05 5.81 8.03
CA GLU A 61 21.07 4.93 8.62
C GLU A 61 21.21 5.14 10.14
N SER A 62 21.06 6.38 10.62
CA SER A 62 21.10 6.68 12.05
C SER A 62 19.85 6.11 12.75
N GLU A 63 18.69 6.19 12.11
CA GLU A 63 17.45 5.67 12.63
C GLU A 63 17.46 4.13 12.71
N ILE A 64 17.98 3.46 11.68
CA ILE A 64 18.18 2.00 11.71
C ILE A 64 19.05 1.59 12.91
N LYS A 65 20.16 2.30 13.15
CA LYS A 65 21.05 2.03 14.29
C LYS A 65 20.34 2.28 15.63
N ARG A 66 19.52 3.33 15.73
CA ARG A 66 18.74 3.67 16.93
C ARG A 66 17.75 2.56 17.26
N ILE A 67 16.92 2.19 16.31
CA ILE A 67 15.87 1.19 16.49
C ILE A 67 16.47 -0.19 16.82
N LYS A 68 17.49 -0.63 16.08
CA LYS A 68 18.16 -1.91 16.35
C LYS A 68 18.71 -2.03 17.76
N LYS A 69 19.17 -0.94 18.37
CA LYS A 69 19.65 -0.94 19.78
C LYS A 69 18.52 -1.12 20.79
N LEU A 70 17.30 -0.72 20.45
CA LEU A 70 16.12 -0.80 21.32
C LEU A 70 15.46 -2.17 21.27
N LEU A 71 15.57 -2.87 20.14
CA LEU A 71 14.92 -4.16 19.90
C LEU A 71 15.78 -5.30 20.45
N LYS A 72 15.17 -6.13 21.33
CA LYS A 72 15.82 -7.34 21.89
C LYS A 72 15.66 -8.57 21.01
N ASN A 73 14.54 -8.65 20.25
CA ASN A 73 14.30 -9.76 19.33
C ASN A 73 15.23 -9.62 18.10
N PRO A 74 16.19 -10.54 17.88
CA PRO A 74 17.18 -10.40 16.81
C PRO A 74 16.56 -10.50 15.41
N LYS A 75 15.49 -11.31 15.25
CA LYS A 75 14.78 -11.43 13.96
C LYS A 75 14.04 -10.14 13.62
N LEU A 76 13.35 -9.54 14.59
CA LEU A 76 12.65 -8.27 14.40
C LEU A 76 13.62 -7.15 14.02
N ALA A 77 14.75 -7.05 14.72
CA ALA A 77 15.79 -6.06 14.44
C ALA A 77 16.41 -6.25 13.03
N TRP A 78 16.63 -7.49 12.62
CA TRP A 78 17.13 -7.84 11.30
C TRP A 78 16.13 -7.55 10.18
N MET A 79 14.86 -7.92 10.35
CA MET A 79 13.81 -7.59 9.39
C MET A 79 13.60 -6.08 9.26
N PHE A 80 13.62 -5.34 10.38
CA PHE A 80 13.55 -3.88 10.34
C PHE A 80 14.71 -3.28 9.53
N GLU A 81 15.94 -3.73 9.74
CA GLU A 81 17.13 -3.26 8.99
C GLU A 81 17.04 -3.53 7.49
N ASN A 82 16.45 -4.67 7.10
CA ASN A 82 16.27 -5.03 5.69
C ASN A 82 15.10 -4.28 5.04
N CYS A 83 13.97 -4.19 5.74
CA CYS A 83 12.70 -3.71 5.19
C CYS A 83 12.63 -2.17 5.18
N PHE A 84 12.99 -1.51 6.29
CA PHE A 84 12.82 -0.06 6.41
C PHE A 84 13.51 0.74 5.30
N PRO A 85 14.78 0.49 4.92
CA PRO A 85 15.45 1.22 3.86
C PRO A 85 15.21 0.65 2.44
N ASN A 86 14.38 -0.39 2.27
CA ASN A 86 14.27 -1.13 1.02
C ASN A 86 13.97 -0.21 -0.18
N THR A 87 13.02 0.72 -0.03
CA THR A 87 12.69 1.68 -1.08
C THR A 87 13.88 2.53 -1.49
N ILE A 88 14.56 3.19 -0.56
CA ILE A 88 15.69 4.07 -0.90
C ILE A 88 16.91 3.30 -1.40
N ASP A 89 17.11 2.09 -0.90
CA ASP A 89 18.22 1.24 -1.34
C ASP A 89 18.06 0.75 -2.78
N THR A 90 16.81 0.52 -3.25
CA THR A 90 16.57 -0.34 -4.43
C THR A 90 15.66 0.24 -5.51
N THR A 91 14.87 1.28 -5.21
CA THR A 91 13.81 1.74 -6.14
C THR A 91 13.84 3.22 -6.47
N VAL A 92 14.66 4.01 -5.78
CA VAL A 92 14.69 5.48 -5.91
C VAL A 92 15.72 5.91 -6.95
N HIS A 93 15.28 6.67 -7.94
CA HIS A 93 16.11 7.32 -8.95
C HIS A 93 15.97 8.84 -8.82
N PHE A 94 16.82 9.42 -7.97
CA PHE A 94 16.87 10.87 -7.74
C PHE A 94 17.75 11.55 -8.77
N ARG A 95 17.28 12.67 -9.33
CA ARG A 95 18.02 13.56 -10.23
C ARG A 95 17.52 14.99 -10.11
N LEU A 96 18.21 15.91 -10.73
CA LEU A 96 17.68 17.25 -11.02
C LEU A 96 17.15 17.24 -12.46
N ASP A 97 16.04 17.92 -12.69
CA ASP A 97 15.49 18.11 -14.03
C ASP A 97 16.28 19.19 -14.81
N GLU A 98 15.86 19.51 -16.04
CA GLU A 98 16.49 20.51 -16.91
C GLU A 98 16.51 21.93 -16.33
N ASN A 99 15.64 22.22 -15.38
CA ASN A 99 15.55 23.51 -14.68
C ASN A 99 16.35 23.50 -13.37
N GLY A 100 16.97 22.38 -13.01
CA GLY A 100 17.70 22.19 -11.75
C GLY A 100 16.78 21.86 -10.57
N GLU A 101 15.50 21.55 -10.80
CA GLU A 101 14.54 21.19 -9.76
C GLU A 101 14.64 19.70 -9.42
N PRO A 102 14.41 19.33 -8.15
CA PRO A 102 14.36 17.93 -7.73
C PRO A 102 13.30 17.12 -8.49
N ASP A 103 13.71 15.96 -9.00
CA ASP A 103 12.89 15.02 -9.73
C ASP A 103 13.27 13.59 -9.32
N THR A 104 12.32 12.84 -8.77
CA THR A 104 12.57 11.49 -8.26
C THR A 104 11.57 10.51 -8.83
N PHE A 105 12.07 9.48 -9.51
CA PHE A 105 11.29 8.35 -9.98
C PHE A 105 11.42 7.19 -8.99
N VAL A 106 10.31 6.53 -8.63
CA VAL A 106 10.28 5.46 -7.64
C VAL A 106 9.59 4.24 -8.23
N TYR A 107 10.31 3.12 -8.35
CA TYR A 107 9.73 1.85 -8.78
C TYR A 107 8.89 1.20 -7.67
N THR A 108 7.99 0.29 -8.04
CA THR A 108 7.26 -0.54 -7.05
C THR A 108 8.10 -1.68 -6.46
N GLY A 109 9.21 -2.02 -7.11
CA GLY A 109 10.09 -3.15 -6.79
C GLY A 109 10.48 -3.88 -8.07
N ASP A 110 9.98 -5.09 -8.26
CA ASP A 110 10.20 -5.93 -9.45
C ASP A 110 9.57 -5.38 -10.75
N ILE A 111 8.68 -4.39 -10.67
CA ILE A 111 8.11 -3.69 -11.83
C ILE A 111 8.73 -2.30 -11.94
N HIS A 112 9.36 -2.02 -13.08
CA HIS A 112 10.07 -0.76 -13.35
C HIS A 112 9.12 0.33 -13.85
N ALA A 113 8.07 0.59 -13.07
CA ALA A 113 7.12 1.67 -13.30
C ALA A 113 6.77 2.35 -11.97
N MET A 114 6.34 3.61 -12.04
CA MET A 114 5.98 4.43 -10.90
C MET A 114 4.46 4.55 -10.80
N TRP A 115 3.84 3.80 -9.89
CA TRP A 115 2.48 4.05 -9.46
C TRP A 115 2.43 5.29 -8.57
N LEU A 116 1.43 6.14 -8.76
CA LEU A 116 1.24 7.34 -7.93
C LEU A 116 0.94 6.98 -6.47
N ARG A 117 0.16 5.94 -6.24
CA ARG A 117 -0.11 5.36 -4.93
C ARG A 117 1.15 4.86 -4.26
N ASP A 118 1.83 3.89 -4.91
CA ASP A 118 2.99 3.20 -4.35
C ASP A 118 4.12 4.16 -4.04
N SER A 119 4.48 5.04 -4.98
CA SER A 119 5.59 5.98 -4.80
C SER A 119 5.38 6.92 -3.61
N GLY A 120 4.14 7.36 -3.37
CA GLY A 120 3.81 8.16 -2.19
C GLY A 120 3.91 7.36 -0.89
N ALA A 121 3.37 6.14 -0.88
CA ALA A 121 3.38 5.27 0.30
C ALA A 121 4.79 4.77 0.64
N GLN A 122 5.61 4.44 -0.37
CA GLN A 122 6.98 3.95 -0.19
C GLN A 122 7.90 4.96 0.46
N VAL A 123 7.73 6.26 0.20
CA VAL A 123 8.59 7.31 0.79
C VAL A 123 8.00 7.94 2.05
N TRP A 124 6.74 7.67 2.34
CA TRP A 124 6.01 8.23 3.47
C TRP A 124 6.74 8.13 4.81
N PRO A 125 7.32 6.96 5.21
CA PRO A 125 7.95 6.83 6.52
C PRO A 125 9.20 7.69 6.70
N TYR A 126 9.79 8.15 5.61
CA TYR A 126 11.01 8.97 5.66
C TYR A 126 10.72 10.47 5.81
N VAL A 127 9.48 10.92 5.63
CA VAL A 127 9.12 12.34 5.74
C VAL A 127 9.51 12.91 7.09
N GLN A 128 9.28 12.19 8.18
CA GLN A 128 9.66 12.60 9.54
C GLN A 128 11.18 12.74 9.76
N LEU A 129 12.01 12.23 8.84
CA LEU A 129 13.48 12.33 8.90
C LEU A 129 14.03 13.40 7.95
N ALA A 130 13.16 14.07 7.19
CA ALA A 130 13.58 15.01 6.14
C ALA A 130 14.30 16.26 6.69
N ASN A 131 13.98 16.69 7.92
CA ASN A 131 14.65 17.83 8.55
C ASN A 131 16.08 17.52 9.01
N ASP A 132 16.41 16.25 9.22
CA ASP A 132 17.72 15.79 9.68
C ASP A 132 18.69 15.48 8.51
N ASP A 133 18.18 15.44 7.27
CA ASP A 133 18.96 15.10 6.06
C ASP A 133 18.49 15.92 4.84
N PRO A 134 19.23 16.98 4.46
CA PRO A 134 18.87 17.82 3.32
C PRO A 134 18.78 17.09 1.97
N GLU A 135 19.57 16.01 1.76
CA GLU A 135 19.49 15.23 0.53
C GLU A 135 18.22 14.34 0.51
N LEU A 136 17.84 13.78 1.66
CA LEU A 136 16.57 13.07 1.83
C LEU A 136 15.38 14.02 1.59
N LYS A 137 15.44 15.22 2.15
CA LYS A 137 14.43 16.27 1.93
C LYS A 137 14.26 16.59 0.45
N LYS A 138 15.36 16.79 -0.30
CA LYS A 138 15.33 17.02 -1.76
C LYS A 138 14.77 15.82 -2.51
N MET A 139 15.14 14.61 -2.12
CA MET A 139 14.64 13.39 -2.75
C MET A 139 13.12 13.30 -2.63
N ILE A 140 12.55 13.55 -1.44
CA ILE A 140 11.11 13.53 -1.21
C ILE A 140 10.40 14.65 -1.99
N ALA A 141 10.96 15.88 -1.99
CA ALA A 141 10.46 16.96 -2.83
C ALA A 141 10.42 16.57 -4.31
N GLY A 142 11.44 15.84 -4.78
CA GLY A 142 11.51 15.31 -6.14
C GLY A 142 10.40 14.29 -6.45
N VAL A 143 10.01 13.43 -5.50
CA VAL A 143 8.85 12.52 -5.67
C VAL A 143 7.57 13.32 -5.84
N ILE A 144 7.34 14.32 -4.99
CA ILE A 144 6.16 15.20 -5.04
C ILE A 144 6.08 15.93 -6.39
N ASN A 145 7.19 16.53 -6.83
CA ASN A 145 7.27 17.22 -8.13
C ASN A 145 6.95 16.25 -9.29
N ARG A 146 7.52 15.05 -9.27
CA ARG A 146 7.25 14.02 -10.29
C ARG A 146 5.78 13.62 -10.30
N GLN A 147 5.18 13.40 -9.14
CA GLN A 147 3.77 13.03 -9.03
C GLN A 147 2.85 14.10 -9.61
N PHE A 148 3.12 15.40 -9.37
CA PHE A 148 2.32 16.49 -9.95
C PHE A 148 2.48 16.56 -11.47
N LYS A 149 3.70 16.38 -12.00
CA LYS A 149 3.94 16.28 -13.45
C LYS A 149 3.15 15.11 -14.07
N CYS A 150 3.11 13.96 -13.40
CA CYS A 150 2.34 12.79 -13.84
C CYS A 150 0.83 13.08 -13.88
N ILE A 151 0.26 13.67 -12.82
CA ILE A 151 -1.16 14.09 -12.77
C ILE A 151 -1.47 15.10 -13.90
N ASN A 152 -0.58 16.05 -14.16
CA ASN A 152 -0.76 17.02 -15.22
C ASN A 152 -0.67 16.40 -16.62
N PHE A 153 0.12 15.35 -16.77
CA PHE A 153 0.26 14.61 -18.02
C PHE A 153 -0.98 13.77 -18.34
N ASP A 154 -1.46 12.95 -17.38
CA ASP A 154 -2.69 12.17 -17.49
C ASP A 154 -3.28 11.82 -16.13
N PRO A 155 -4.34 12.53 -15.67
CA PRO A 155 -4.96 12.26 -14.37
C PRO A 155 -5.79 10.96 -14.32
N TYR A 156 -5.92 10.26 -15.43
CA TYR A 156 -6.60 8.96 -15.52
C TYR A 156 -5.62 7.78 -15.50
N ALA A 157 -4.30 8.04 -15.49
CA ALA A 157 -3.30 7.00 -15.39
C ALA A 157 -2.92 6.75 -13.92
N ASN A 158 -2.75 5.47 -13.56
CA ASN A 158 -2.27 5.07 -12.25
C ASN A 158 -0.75 4.89 -12.21
N ALA A 159 -0.12 4.51 -13.34
CA ALA A 159 1.31 4.22 -13.41
C ALA A 159 2.00 4.84 -14.62
N PHE A 160 3.25 5.26 -14.43
CA PHE A 160 4.05 5.99 -15.41
C PHE A 160 5.41 5.34 -15.63
N ASN A 161 5.95 5.53 -16.84
CA ASN A 161 7.32 5.20 -17.22
C ASN A 161 8.28 6.34 -16.87
N ASP A 162 9.58 6.04 -16.79
CA ASP A 162 10.61 7.08 -16.63
C ASP A 162 11.02 7.68 -17.98
N GLY A 163 10.06 8.26 -18.67
CA GLY A 163 10.17 8.83 -20.02
C GLY A 163 9.28 8.11 -21.03
N PRO A 164 9.33 8.49 -22.34
CA PRO A 164 8.46 7.97 -23.39
C PRO A 164 8.94 6.61 -23.90
N THR A 165 9.01 5.59 -23.03
CA THR A 165 9.55 4.27 -23.37
C THR A 165 8.51 3.29 -23.92
N GLY A 166 7.20 3.58 -23.70
CA GLY A 166 6.15 2.60 -23.94
C GLY A 166 6.23 1.40 -22.98
N GLY A 167 5.62 0.29 -23.33
CA GLY A 167 5.63 -0.92 -22.50
C GLY A 167 4.57 -1.93 -22.94
N ASP A 168 4.36 -2.95 -22.10
CA ASP A 168 3.51 -4.10 -22.42
C ASP A 168 2.03 -3.72 -22.60
N TRP A 169 1.57 -2.64 -21.97
CA TRP A 169 0.17 -2.21 -21.97
C TRP A 169 -0.19 -1.20 -23.06
N MET A 170 0.73 -0.88 -23.97
CA MET A 170 0.46 0.04 -25.10
C MET A 170 -0.68 -0.42 -26.02
N SER A 171 -1.08 -1.70 -25.95
CA SER A 171 -2.20 -2.25 -26.70
C SER A 171 -3.56 -2.10 -26.02
N ASP A 172 -3.62 -1.54 -24.81
CA ASP A 172 -4.86 -1.26 -24.09
C ASP A 172 -5.74 -0.29 -24.89
N ILE A 173 -7.04 -0.54 -24.88
CA ILE A 173 -8.03 0.27 -25.60
C ILE A 173 -8.45 1.43 -24.67
N THR A 174 -7.61 2.42 -24.63
CA THR A 174 -7.74 3.70 -23.90
C THR A 174 -6.78 4.72 -24.56
N ASP A 175 -6.68 5.95 -24.06
CA ASP A 175 -5.76 6.97 -24.59
C ASP A 175 -4.33 6.76 -24.07
N MET A 176 -3.69 5.63 -24.47
CA MET A 176 -2.32 5.28 -24.08
C MET A 176 -1.30 6.20 -24.72
N LYS A 177 -0.27 6.55 -23.92
CA LYS A 177 0.89 7.35 -24.35
C LYS A 177 2.18 6.67 -23.89
N PRO A 178 3.33 6.87 -24.57
CA PRO A 178 4.57 6.18 -24.23
C PRO A 178 5.08 6.45 -22.81
N GLU A 179 4.72 7.58 -22.20
CA GLU A 179 5.06 7.96 -20.82
C GLU A 179 4.19 7.24 -19.78
N VAL A 180 3.03 6.70 -20.21
CA VAL A 180 2.09 5.98 -19.36
C VAL A 180 2.41 4.50 -19.36
N HIS A 181 2.65 3.91 -18.19
CA HIS A 181 2.82 2.47 -18.05
C HIS A 181 1.47 1.76 -18.07
N GLU A 182 0.52 2.25 -17.26
CA GLU A 182 -0.85 1.72 -17.19
C GLU A 182 -1.84 2.87 -16.96
N ARG A 183 -3.00 2.79 -17.65
CA ARG A 183 -4.02 3.85 -17.61
C ARG A 183 -5.32 3.38 -16.93
N LYS A 184 -5.21 2.69 -15.81
CA LYS A 184 -6.34 2.31 -14.97
C LYS A 184 -6.71 3.47 -14.05
N TYR A 185 -7.94 3.96 -14.15
CA TYR A 185 -8.38 5.09 -13.32
C TYR A 185 -8.77 4.63 -11.92
N GLU A 186 -8.06 5.18 -10.95
CA GLU A 186 -8.21 4.97 -9.51
C GLU A 186 -8.27 6.32 -8.80
N ILE A 187 -9.20 6.50 -7.87
CA ILE A 187 -9.30 7.74 -7.08
C ILE A 187 -8.03 7.97 -6.25
N ASP A 188 -7.54 6.91 -5.62
CA ASP A 188 -6.39 6.99 -4.71
C ASP A 188 -5.09 7.40 -5.39
N SER A 189 -4.92 7.08 -6.68
CA SER A 189 -3.79 7.56 -7.48
C SER A 189 -3.69 9.09 -7.51
N LEU A 190 -4.82 9.81 -7.37
CA LEU A 190 -4.84 11.27 -7.27
C LEU A 190 -4.78 11.79 -5.83
N CYS A 191 -5.02 10.93 -4.85
CA CYS A 191 -5.04 11.28 -3.42
C CYS A 191 -3.68 11.13 -2.74
N TYR A 192 -2.92 10.07 -3.06
CA TYR A 192 -1.61 9.82 -2.46
C TYR A 192 -0.59 10.95 -2.67
N PRO A 193 -0.50 11.58 -3.86
CA PRO A 193 0.37 12.75 -4.07
C PRO A 193 0.02 13.93 -3.15
N ILE A 194 -1.27 14.19 -2.94
CA ILE A 194 -1.73 15.26 -2.05
C ILE A 194 -1.39 14.93 -0.60
N ARG A 195 -1.62 13.67 -0.18
CA ARG A 195 -1.30 13.20 1.16
C ARG A 195 0.19 13.35 1.46
N LEU A 196 1.07 12.92 0.54
CA LEU A 196 2.52 13.03 0.70
C LEU A 196 2.96 14.50 0.77
N ALA A 197 2.49 15.35 -0.14
CA ALA A 197 2.84 16.75 -0.19
C ALA A 197 2.39 17.52 1.07
N TYR A 198 1.21 17.21 1.58
CA TYR A 198 0.68 17.79 2.81
C TYR A 198 1.57 17.44 4.02
N GLU A 199 1.91 16.17 4.21
CA GLU A 199 2.76 15.73 5.31
C GLU A 199 4.18 16.31 5.20
N TYR A 200 4.75 16.30 4.00
CA TYR A 200 6.05 16.93 3.75
C TYR A 200 6.07 18.40 4.19
N TRP A 201 5.02 19.15 3.83
CA TRP A 201 4.89 20.53 4.27
C TRP A 201 4.72 20.68 5.78
N LYS A 202 3.84 19.88 6.39
CA LYS A 202 3.61 19.95 7.84
C LYS A 202 4.88 19.62 8.63
N GLU A 203 5.64 18.64 8.19
CA GLU A 203 6.89 18.22 8.85
C GLU A 203 8.02 19.23 8.61
N THR A 204 8.19 19.70 7.38
CA THR A 204 9.39 20.44 7.00
C THR A 204 9.21 21.97 6.93
N GLY A 205 7.97 22.44 6.85
CA GLY A 205 7.66 23.85 6.56
C GLY A 205 8.03 24.28 5.13
N ASP A 206 8.53 23.37 4.29
CA ASP A 206 8.96 23.69 2.93
C ASP A 206 7.77 23.81 1.98
N THR A 207 7.66 24.97 1.34
CA THR A 207 6.57 25.29 0.40
C THR A 207 7.01 25.26 -1.07
N SER A 208 8.27 24.93 -1.35
CA SER A 208 8.85 25.01 -2.70
C SER A 208 8.13 24.14 -3.74
N VAL A 209 7.53 23.03 -3.30
CA VAL A 209 6.77 22.10 -4.17
C VAL A 209 5.39 22.62 -4.58
N PHE A 210 4.88 23.69 -3.97
CA PHE A 210 3.52 24.22 -4.23
C PHE A 210 3.50 25.36 -5.27
N GLY A 211 4.22 25.17 -6.36
CA GLY A 211 4.26 26.10 -7.49
C GLY A 211 3.13 25.88 -8.52
N GLN A 212 3.40 26.26 -9.77
CA GLN A 212 2.41 26.16 -10.86
C GLN A 212 2.01 24.72 -11.19
N GLU A 213 2.96 23.76 -11.10
CA GLU A 213 2.66 22.34 -11.32
C GLU A 213 1.64 21.81 -10.31
N TRP A 214 1.79 22.18 -9.03
CA TRP A 214 0.80 21.87 -7.99
C TRP A 214 -0.57 22.46 -8.32
N LEU A 215 -0.65 23.75 -8.65
CA LEU A 215 -1.92 24.43 -8.94
C LEU A 215 -2.62 23.80 -10.16
N ALA A 216 -1.85 23.44 -11.19
CA ALA A 216 -2.37 22.71 -12.34
C ALA A 216 -2.86 21.32 -11.96
N ALA A 217 -2.09 20.57 -11.15
CA ALA A 217 -2.45 19.24 -10.68
C ALA A 217 -3.77 19.26 -9.89
N ILE A 218 -3.96 20.20 -8.96
CA ILE A 218 -5.22 20.30 -8.20
C ILE A 218 -6.41 20.66 -9.10
N ASN A 219 -6.24 21.51 -10.09
CA ASN A 219 -7.30 21.78 -11.06
C ASN A 219 -7.65 20.51 -11.86
N ASN A 220 -6.65 19.70 -12.25
CA ASN A 220 -6.86 18.43 -12.93
C ASN A 220 -7.57 17.41 -12.01
N VAL A 221 -7.18 17.30 -10.74
CA VAL A 221 -7.86 16.44 -9.74
C VAL A 221 -9.34 16.84 -9.60
N LEU A 222 -9.62 18.13 -9.37
CA LEU A 222 -11.00 18.62 -9.22
C LEU A 222 -11.84 18.34 -10.46
N ARG A 223 -11.28 18.60 -11.66
CA ARG A 223 -11.96 18.30 -12.91
C ARG A 223 -12.27 16.82 -13.02
N THR A 224 -11.27 15.95 -12.82
CA THR A 224 -11.42 14.50 -12.95
C THR A 224 -12.43 13.95 -11.95
N PHE A 225 -12.37 14.35 -10.70
CA PHE A 225 -13.33 13.93 -9.68
C PHE A 225 -14.76 14.39 -10.01
N THR A 226 -14.93 15.64 -10.46
CA THR A 226 -16.25 16.17 -10.87
C THR A 226 -16.80 15.41 -12.07
N GLU A 227 -15.99 15.16 -13.11
CA GLU A 227 -16.37 14.36 -14.27
C GLU A 227 -16.79 12.93 -13.86
N GLN A 228 -16.06 12.34 -12.90
CA GLN A 228 -16.32 10.98 -12.44
C GLN A 228 -17.39 10.86 -11.33
N GLN A 229 -17.99 11.96 -10.89
CA GLN A 229 -19.28 11.87 -10.17
C GLN A 229 -20.41 11.39 -11.09
N ARG A 230 -20.25 11.52 -12.41
CA ARG A 230 -21.19 11.07 -13.46
C ARG A 230 -22.62 11.53 -13.22
N LYS A 231 -22.82 12.77 -12.76
CA LYS A 231 -24.14 13.37 -12.49
C LYS A 231 -24.92 13.68 -13.77
N ASP A 232 -24.24 14.33 -14.72
CA ASP A 232 -24.84 14.86 -15.93
C ASP A 232 -24.52 14.04 -17.18
N ASN A 233 -23.39 13.34 -17.15
CA ASN A 233 -22.91 12.47 -18.23
C ASN A 233 -21.98 11.39 -17.70
N ILE A 234 -21.63 10.43 -18.57
CA ILE A 234 -20.83 9.25 -18.21
C ILE A 234 -19.33 9.52 -18.15
N GLY A 235 -18.87 10.76 -18.34
CA GLY A 235 -17.45 11.14 -18.38
C GLY A 235 -16.70 10.65 -19.63
N PRO A 236 -15.46 11.14 -19.83
CA PRO A 236 -14.65 10.85 -21.01
C PRO A 236 -13.90 9.50 -20.93
N TYR A 237 -13.71 8.97 -19.72
CA TYR A 237 -12.84 7.82 -19.50
C TYR A 237 -13.45 6.51 -19.99
N ARG A 238 -12.61 5.72 -20.67
CA ARG A 238 -12.88 4.35 -21.13
C ARG A 238 -11.60 3.55 -20.99
N PHE A 239 -11.77 2.28 -20.62
CA PHE A 239 -10.65 1.34 -20.58
C PHE A 239 -11.10 -0.06 -20.92
N GLN A 240 -10.41 -0.70 -21.83
CA GLN A 240 -10.51 -2.14 -22.07
C GLN A 240 -9.12 -2.71 -22.32
N ARG A 241 -8.90 -3.91 -21.81
CA ARG A 241 -7.70 -4.72 -22.05
C ARG A 241 -8.12 -6.04 -22.67
N LYS A 242 -7.39 -6.49 -23.66
CA LYS A 242 -7.59 -7.84 -24.21
C LYS A 242 -6.91 -8.85 -23.28
N THR A 243 -7.68 -9.49 -22.43
CA THR A 243 -7.22 -10.38 -21.36
C THR A 243 -8.22 -11.50 -21.12
N GLU A 244 -7.76 -12.63 -20.57
CA GLU A 244 -8.63 -13.70 -20.05
C GLU A 244 -9.07 -13.41 -18.59
N ARG A 245 -8.41 -12.46 -17.92
CA ARG A 245 -8.67 -12.08 -16.54
C ARG A 245 -9.76 -11.00 -16.50
N GLN A 246 -10.94 -11.36 -16.01
CA GLN A 246 -12.12 -10.46 -16.02
C GLN A 246 -11.91 -9.17 -15.21
N LEU A 247 -11.13 -9.22 -14.14
CA LEU A 247 -10.85 -8.05 -13.29
C LEU A 247 -9.80 -7.11 -13.88
N ASP A 248 -9.17 -7.47 -14.98
CA ASP A 248 -8.12 -6.68 -15.63
C ASP A 248 -8.65 -5.80 -16.77
N THR A 249 -9.97 -5.72 -16.91
CA THR A 249 -10.66 -4.95 -17.96
C THR A 249 -12.04 -4.48 -17.47
N LEU A 250 -12.57 -3.43 -18.12
CA LEU A 250 -13.92 -2.96 -17.84
C LEU A 250 -14.93 -3.53 -18.83
N ASN A 251 -16.09 -3.92 -18.33
CA ASN A 251 -17.26 -4.29 -19.13
C ASN A 251 -17.95 -3.03 -19.73
N ASN A 252 -19.13 -3.20 -20.34
CA ASN A 252 -19.96 -2.12 -20.84
C ASN A 252 -19.19 -1.13 -21.73
N ASN A 253 -18.48 -1.65 -22.73
CA ASN A 253 -17.64 -0.87 -23.66
C ASN A 253 -16.61 0.03 -22.96
N GLY A 254 -15.99 -0.49 -21.90
CA GLY A 254 -14.94 0.21 -21.16
C GLY A 254 -15.44 1.22 -20.13
N LEU A 255 -16.74 1.26 -19.86
CA LEU A 255 -17.34 2.14 -18.85
C LEU A 255 -17.36 1.54 -17.45
N GLY A 256 -17.33 0.21 -17.36
CA GLY A 256 -17.58 -0.53 -16.14
C GLY A 256 -19.06 -0.67 -15.80
N ALA A 257 -19.37 -1.08 -14.58
CA ALA A 257 -20.73 -1.25 -14.11
C ALA A 257 -21.51 0.09 -14.09
N PRO A 258 -22.82 0.09 -14.35
CA PRO A 258 -23.62 1.31 -14.27
C PRO A 258 -23.70 1.85 -12.84
N VAL A 259 -23.77 3.17 -12.73
CA VAL A 259 -23.94 3.87 -11.47
C VAL A 259 -25.12 4.86 -11.55
N SER A 260 -25.76 5.14 -10.42
CA SER A 260 -26.68 6.25 -10.26
C SER A 260 -25.94 7.43 -9.63
N GLY A 261 -25.89 8.58 -10.30
CA GLY A 261 -25.21 9.78 -9.80
C GLY A 261 -25.75 10.20 -8.44
N CYS A 262 -24.97 9.99 -7.39
CA CYS A 262 -25.40 10.23 -6.01
C CYS A 262 -24.47 11.17 -5.23
N GLY A 263 -23.46 11.74 -5.91
CA GLY A 263 -22.46 12.62 -5.32
C GLY A 263 -21.13 11.93 -4.99
N LEU A 264 -21.07 10.60 -5.02
CA LEU A 264 -19.82 9.84 -4.92
C LEU A 264 -19.02 9.92 -6.22
N ILE A 265 -17.71 9.68 -6.13
CA ILE A 265 -16.78 9.65 -7.26
C ILE A 265 -16.57 8.19 -7.66
N VAL A 266 -16.70 7.90 -8.96
CA VAL A 266 -16.39 6.59 -9.52
C VAL A 266 -14.88 6.33 -9.41
N SER A 267 -14.52 5.12 -8.96
CA SER A 267 -13.21 4.50 -9.18
C SER A 267 -13.41 3.28 -10.07
N CYS A 268 -12.84 3.31 -11.26
CA CYS A 268 -13.02 2.20 -12.20
C CYS A 268 -12.23 0.96 -11.77
N PHE A 269 -11.13 1.19 -11.07
CA PHE A 269 -10.27 0.16 -10.52
C PHE A 269 -10.05 0.38 -9.02
N ARG A 270 -9.68 -0.70 -8.33
CA ARG A 270 -9.29 -0.76 -6.93
C ARG A 270 -7.80 -0.46 -6.79
N PRO A 271 -7.31 -0.16 -5.58
CA PRO A 271 -5.87 -0.05 -5.31
C PRO A 271 -5.05 -1.31 -5.67
N SER A 272 -5.71 -2.44 -5.88
CA SER A 272 -5.14 -3.69 -6.38
C SER A 272 -5.02 -3.78 -7.90
N ASP A 273 -5.35 -2.72 -8.63
CA ASP A 273 -5.45 -2.66 -10.09
C ASP A 273 -6.59 -3.54 -10.66
N ASP A 274 -7.44 -4.12 -9.83
CA ASP A 274 -8.61 -4.90 -10.23
C ASP A 274 -9.83 -4.00 -10.47
N ALA A 275 -10.62 -4.32 -11.49
CA ALA A 275 -11.86 -3.62 -11.78
C ALA A 275 -12.87 -3.70 -10.62
N THR A 276 -13.49 -2.58 -10.28
CA THR A 276 -14.54 -2.52 -9.27
C THR A 276 -15.81 -3.25 -9.74
N THR A 277 -16.49 -3.91 -8.82
CA THR A 277 -17.80 -4.54 -9.07
C THR A 277 -18.89 -3.48 -9.09
N PHE A 278 -18.95 -2.62 -8.08
CA PHE A 278 -19.73 -1.38 -8.03
C PHE A 278 -18.78 -0.19 -7.99
N GLN A 279 -18.94 0.75 -8.90
CA GLN A 279 -17.88 1.72 -9.18
C GLN A 279 -17.69 2.82 -8.13
N TYR A 280 -18.54 2.93 -7.11
CA TYR A 280 -18.27 3.81 -5.99
C TYR A 280 -17.50 3.06 -4.89
N LEU A 281 -16.17 3.03 -5.01
CA LEU A 281 -15.27 2.45 -4.02
C LEU A 281 -15.24 3.34 -2.77
N VAL A 282 -15.81 2.84 -1.67
CA VAL A 282 -16.05 3.62 -0.46
C VAL A 282 -14.76 4.10 0.21
N PRO A 283 -13.75 3.26 0.50
CA PRO A 283 -12.53 3.74 1.15
C PRO A 283 -11.79 4.79 0.30
N SER A 284 -11.76 4.65 -1.03
CA SER A 284 -11.14 5.68 -1.89
C SER A 284 -11.94 6.99 -1.90
N ASN A 285 -13.27 6.95 -1.76
CA ASN A 285 -14.07 8.16 -1.62
C ASN A 285 -13.81 8.87 -0.28
N PHE A 286 -13.59 8.14 0.82
CA PHE A 286 -13.15 8.73 2.09
C PHE A 286 -11.79 9.40 1.94
N MET A 287 -10.84 8.74 1.29
CA MET A 287 -9.51 9.30 1.00
C MET A 287 -9.59 10.55 0.11
N ALA A 288 -10.55 10.60 -0.85
CA ALA A 288 -10.79 11.80 -1.65
C ALA A 288 -11.24 12.98 -0.79
N VAL A 289 -12.14 12.77 0.17
CA VAL A 289 -12.60 13.81 1.12
C VAL A 289 -11.42 14.36 1.91
N SER A 290 -10.63 13.49 2.56
CA SER A 290 -9.48 13.92 3.37
C SER A 290 -8.41 14.63 2.53
N SER A 291 -8.15 14.15 1.32
CA SER A 291 -7.17 14.76 0.39
C SER A 291 -7.63 16.12 -0.11
N LEU A 292 -8.91 16.28 -0.46
CA LEU A 292 -9.46 17.58 -0.88
C LEU A 292 -9.40 18.62 0.26
N ARG A 293 -9.64 18.22 1.51
CA ARG A 293 -9.51 19.10 2.68
C ARG A 293 -8.05 19.52 2.89
N LYS A 294 -7.09 18.59 2.80
CA LYS A 294 -5.65 18.88 2.84
C LYS A 294 -5.23 19.85 1.72
N ALA A 295 -5.72 19.62 0.49
CA ALA A 295 -5.46 20.52 -0.62
C ALA A 295 -6.03 21.93 -0.37
N ALA A 296 -7.24 22.04 0.17
CA ALA A 296 -7.85 23.32 0.51
C ALA A 296 -7.02 24.09 1.55
N GLU A 297 -6.47 23.42 2.54
CA GLU A 297 -5.60 24.03 3.55
C GLU A 297 -4.31 24.57 2.92
N ILE A 298 -3.60 23.76 2.09
CA ILE A 298 -2.40 24.22 1.37
C ILE A 298 -2.71 25.42 0.47
N LEU A 299 -3.79 25.35 -0.30
CA LEU A 299 -4.21 26.43 -1.19
C LEU A 299 -4.49 27.75 -0.45
N THR A 300 -5.03 27.64 0.77
CA THR A 300 -5.34 28.79 1.61
C THR A 300 -4.07 29.36 2.25
N GLU A 301 -3.31 28.51 2.94
CA GLU A 301 -2.20 28.96 3.79
C GLU A 301 -0.92 29.25 2.98
N VAL A 302 -0.67 28.51 1.91
CA VAL A 302 0.58 28.63 1.13
C VAL A 302 0.36 29.47 -0.14
N ASN A 303 -0.71 29.17 -0.89
CA ASN A 303 -0.89 29.75 -2.23
C ASN A 303 -1.77 31.00 -2.26
N SER A 304 -2.53 31.28 -1.20
CA SER A 304 -3.57 32.35 -1.18
C SER A 304 -4.61 32.21 -2.32
N GLN A 305 -4.96 30.97 -2.68
CA GLN A 305 -5.89 30.60 -3.75
C GLN A 305 -7.28 30.27 -3.18
N SER A 306 -7.95 31.26 -2.60
CA SER A 306 -9.23 31.08 -1.87
C SER A 306 -10.34 30.44 -2.73
N ASP A 307 -10.46 30.80 -4.00
CA ASP A 307 -11.49 30.26 -4.88
C ASP A 307 -11.24 28.77 -5.18
N LEU A 308 -10.00 28.37 -5.42
CA LEU A 308 -9.64 26.98 -5.66
C LEU A 308 -9.80 26.14 -4.37
N ALA A 309 -9.42 26.70 -3.23
CA ALA A 309 -9.63 26.09 -1.91
C ALA A 309 -11.12 25.87 -1.62
N ALA A 310 -11.97 26.86 -1.90
CA ALA A 310 -13.42 26.74 -1.75
C ALA A 310 -13.99 25.63 -2.63
N ARG A 311 -13.54 25.49 -3.88
CA ARG A 311 -13.96 24.40 -4.78
C ARG A 311 -13.57 23.01 -4.21
N CYS A 312 -12.37 22.86 -3.65
CA CYS A 312 -11.97 21.63 -2.97
C CYS A 312 -12.89 21.31 -1.79
N THR A 313 -13.19 22.31 -0.95
CA THR A 313 -14.07 22.16 0.22
C THR A 313 -15.50 21.77 -0.19
N VAL A 314 -16.07 22.44 -1.19
CA VAL A 314 -17.43 22.13 -1.68
C VAL A 314 -17.53 20.70 -2.20
N LEU A 315 -16.55 20.25 -2.98
CA LEU A 315 -16.53 18.85 -3.47
C LEU A 315 -16.36 17.86 -2.33
N ALA A 316 -15.47 18.14 -1.36
CA ALA A 316 -15.28 17.30 -0.18
C ALA A 316 -16.58 17.15 0.63
N ASP A 317 -17.29 18.26 0.89
CA ASP A 317 -18.54 18.27 1.64
C ASP A 317 -19.65 17.48 0.92
N GLU A 318 -19.70 17.57 -0.40
CA GLU A 318 -20.64 16.82 -1.21
C GLU A 318 -20.37 15.31 -1.15
N VAL A 319 -19.11 14.89 -1.35
CA VAL A 319 -18.72 13.48 -1.29
C VAL A 319 -18.94 12.92 0.11
N GLU A 320 -18.57 13.66 1.16
CA GLU A 320 -18.81 13.24 2.54
C GLU A 320 -20.29 13.08 2.85
N SER A 321 -21.15 14.00 2.38
CA SER A 321 -22.62 13.87 2.52
C SER A 321 -23.14 12.62 1.83
N ALA A 322 -22.63 12.32 0.62
CA ALA A 322 -22.98 11.14 -0.14
C ALA A 322 -22.53 9.84 0.55
N LEU A 323 -21.31 9.82 1.11
CA LEU A 323 -20.80 8.69 1.91
C LEU A 323 -21.71 8.38 3.11
N ARG A 324 -22.08 9.40 3.89
CA ARG A 324 -23.00 9.24 5.04
C ARG A 324 -24.33 8.61 4.62
N LYS A 325 -24.82 8.91 3.42
CA LYS A 325 -26.13 8.46 2.92
C LYS A 325 -26.07 7.09 2.27
N HIS A 326 -24.99 6.77 1.53
CA HIS A 326 -24.95 5.63 0.62
C HIS A 326 -23.96 4.55 1.02
N ALA A 327 -22.95 4.84 1.88
CA ALA A 327 -21.89 3.89 2.19
C ALA A 327 -22.18 2.99 3.39
N VAL A 328 -23.20 3.30 4.20
CA VAL A 328 -23.50 2.56 5.45
C VAL A 328 -24.54 1.50 5.22
N TYR A 329 -24.20 0.26 5.57
CA TYR A 329 -25.07 -0.91 5.53
C TYR A 329 -25.42 -1.36 6.96
N ASN A 330 -26.68 -1.74 7.22
CA ASN A 330 -27.12 -2.32 8.49
C ASN A 330 -26.95 -3.84 8.44
N HIS A 331 -25.79 -4.32 8.88
CA HIS A 331 -25.51 -5.75 8.91
C HIS A 331 -26.23 -6.41 10.10
N PRO A 332 -26.87 -7.61 9.93
CA PRO A 332 -27.65 -8.24 11.00
C PRO A 332 -26.82 -8.62 12.23
N GLU A 333 -25.54 -8.94 12.07
CA GLU A 333 -24.64 -9.38 13.14
C GLU A 333 -23.77 -8.24 13.66
N TYR A 334 -23.18 -7.42 12.78
CA TYR A 334 -22.21 -6.38 13.16
C TYR A 334 -22.86 -5.01 13.43
N GLY A 335 -24.14 -4.82 13.10
CA GLY A 335 -24.78 -3.53 13.15
C GLY A 335 -24.41 -2.66 11.94
N LYS A 336 -24.28 -1.34 12.12
CA LYS A 336 -23.89 -0.45 11.01
C LYS A 336 -22.42 -0.67 10.66
N ILE A 337 -22.15 -0.97 9.39
CA ILE A 337 -20.81 -1.12 8.80
C ILE A 337 -20.71 -0.28 7.52
N TYR A 338 -19.49 0.07 7.12
CA TYR A 338 -19.24 0.59 5.78
C TYR A 338 -19.22 -0.56 4.77
N ALA A 339 -19.87 -0.38 3.62
CA ALA A 339 -19.73 -1.25 2.48
C ALA A 339 -18.40 -0.94 1.77
N PHE A 340 -17.82 -1.91 1.08
CA PHE A 340 -16.59 -1.72 0.30
C PHE A 340 -16.87 -0.95 -0.99
N GLU A 341 -17.93 -1.35 -1.72
CA GLU A 341 -18.38 -0.68 -2.93
C GLU A 341 -19.88 -0.51 -2.92
N VAL A 342 -20.37 0.56 -3.56
CA VAL A 342 -21.80 0.84 -3.78
C VAL A 342 -22.01 1.35 -5.21
N ASP A 343 -23.26 1.31 -5.70
CA ASP A 343 -23.63 1.70 -7.06
C ASP A 343 -24.55 2.94 -7.15
N GLY A 344 -25.00 3.46 -6.01
CA GLY A 344 -25.96 4.56 -5.93
C GLY A 344 -27.42 4.15 -6.18
N PHE A 345 -27.71 2.92 -6.63
CA PHE A 345 -29.06 2.36 -6.76
C PHE A 345 -29.56 1.69 -5.47
N GLY A 346 -28.70 1.56 -4.46
CA GLY A 346 -29.01 0.93 -3.18
C GLY A 346 -28.46 -0.49 -3.05
N ASN A 347 -27.52 -0.89 -3.90
CA ASN A 347 -26.80 -2.14 -3.78
C ASN A 347 -25.45 -1.92 -3.08
N TYR A 348 -25.04 -2.94 -2.33
CA TYR A 348 -23.84 -2.93 -1.49
C TYR A 348 -22.97 -4.15 -1.80
N HIS A 349 -21.67 -3.96 -1.95
CA HIS A 349 -20.70 -5.04 -2.02
C HIS A 349 -19.97 -5.13 -0.69
N LEU A 350 -20.19 -6.21 0.04
CA LEU A 350 -19.70 -6.42 1.39
C LEU A 350 -18.46 -7.32 1.35
N MET A 351 -17.30 -6.71 1.39
CA MET A 351 -15.98 -7.33 1.46
C MET A 351 -14.97 -6.30 1.97
N ASP A 352 -13.72 -6.67 2.06
CA ASP A 352 -12.58 -5.78 2.03
C ASP A 352 -11.47 -6.38 1.16
N ASP A 353 -10.60 -5.55 0.63
CA ASP A 353 -9.37 -5.89 -0.10
C ASP A 353 -8.17 -5.41 0.70
N ALA A 354 -7.06 -6.14 0.67
CA ALA A 354 -5.88 -5.80 1.45
C ALA A 354 -5.18 -4.52 0.99
N ASN A 355 -5.34 -4.14 -0.28
CA ASN A 355 -4.65 -2.98 -0.85
C ASN A 355 -5.22 -1.67 -0.32
N VAL A 356 -4.34 -0.76 0.07
CA VAL A 356 -4.70 0.52 0.71
C VAL A 356 -4.88 1.62 -0.32
N PRO A 357 -6.03 2.35 -0.31
CA PRO A 357 -7.07 2.41 0.71
C PRO A 357 -8.01 1.20 0.74
N SER A 358 -8.22 0.67 1.93
CA SER A 358 -9.17 -0.39 2.27
C SER A 358 -10.07 0.05 3.42
N LEU A 359 -11.15 -0.67 3.69
CA LEU A 359 -12.01 -0.37 4.84
C LEU A 359 -11.23 -0.45 6.16
N LEU A 360 -10.35 -1.45 6.29
CA LEU A 360 -9.48 -1.61 7.46
C LEU A 360 -8.51 -0.44 7.63
N ALA A 361 -8.00 0.11 6.53
CA ALA A 361 -6.97 1.14 6.53
C ALA A 361 -7.49 2.56 6.78
N MET A 362 -8.81 2.81 6.76
CA MET A 362 -9.36 4.18 6.81
C MET A 362 -8.86 5.00 8.01
N ALA A 363 -8.72 4.39 9.19
CA ALA A 363 -8.20 5.10 10.36
C ALA A 363 -6.68 5.37 10.27
N TYR A 364 -5.90 4.49 9.63
CA TYR A 364 -4.48 4.71 9.33
C TYR A 364 -4.27 5.90 8.37
N LEU A 365 -5.15 6.05 7.38
CA LEU A 365 -5.10 7.16 6.43
C LEU A 365 -5.57 8.50 7.03
N GLY A 366 -6.21 8.46 8.21
CA GLY A 366 -6.82 9.62 8.84
C GLY A 366 -8.16 10.01 8.22
N ASP A 367 -8.82 9.07 7.54
CA ASP A 367 -10.09 9.27 6.85
C ASP A 367 -11.29 9.17 7.79
N VAL A 368 -11.15 8.40 8.87
CA VAL A 368 -12.14 8.24 9.95
C VAL A 368 -11.46 8.23 11.31
N ASP A 369 -12.19 8.57 12.35
CA ASP A 369 -11.74 8.38 13.74
C ASP A 369 -11.67 6.88 14.05
N VAL A 370 -10.56 6.44 14.65
CA VAL A 370 -10.39 5.03 15.07
C VAL A 370 -11.47 4.55 16.02
N ASN A 371 -12.10 5.45 16.78
CA ASN A 371 -13.19 5.18 17.72
C ASN A 371 -14.59 5.31 17.07
N ASP A 372 -14.69 5.65 15.79
CA ASP A 372 -16.00 5.70 15.11
C ASP A 372 -16.71 4.34 15.22
N PRO A 373 -17.93 4.29 15.76
CA PRO A 373 -18.63 3.02 15.99
C PRO A 373 -18.89 2.22 14.70
N VAL A 374 -19.13 2.91 13.58
CA VAL A 374 -19.34 2.27 12.28
C VAL A 374 -18.04 1.67 11.78
N TYR A 375 -16.93 2.40 11.93
CA TYR A 375 -15.61 1.88 11.60
C TYR A 375 -15.22 0.68 12.48
N GLN A 376 -15.46 0.73 13.80
CA GLN A 376 -15.16 -0.40 14.69
C GLN A 376 -16.00 -1.64 14.36
N ASN A 377 -17.26 -1.47 13.98
CA ASN A 377 -18.08 -2.56 13.49
C ASN A 377 -17.54 -3.12 12.16
N THR A 378 -17.17 -2.23 11.24
CA THR A 378 -16.56 -2.59 9.96
C THR A 378 -15.26 -3.36 10.16
N ARG A 379 -14.40 -2.90 11.08
CA ARG A 379 -13.14 -3.57 11.42
C ARG A 379 -13.35 -5.01 11.91
N ARG A 380 -14.41 -5.25 12.71
CA ARG A 380 -14.78 -6.62 13.13
C ARG A 380 -15.31 -7.47 11.98
N PHE A 381 -16.13 -6.88 11.10
CA PHE A 381 -16.65 -7.54 9.91
C PHE A 381 -15.53 -7.97 8.96
N VAL A 382 -14.64 -7.06 8.57
CA VAL A 382 -13.60 -7.33 7.56
C VAL A 382 -12.57 -8.35 8.04
N TRP A 383 -12.36 -8.46 9.36
CA TRP A 383 -11.49 -9.47 9.97
C TRP A 383 -12.28 -10.68 10.48
N SER A 384 -13.20 -11.18 9.66
CA SER A 384 -14.03 -12.33 9.94
C SER A 384 -14.33 -13.12 8.67
N LYS A 385 -14.91 -14.32 8.84
CA LYS A 385 -15.31 -15.18 7.70
C LYS A 385 -16.47 -14.61 6.87
N ASP A 386 -17.12 -13.56 7.32
CA ASP A 386 -18.15 -12.85 6.56
C ASP A 386 -17.54 -11.93 5.49
N ASN A 387 -16.26 -11.58 5.62
CA ASN A 387 -15.49 -11.07 4.49
C ASN A 387 -14.98 -12.25 3.65
N PRO A 388 -15.41 -12.38 2.38
CA PRO A 388 -15.03 -13.52 1.53
C PRO A 388 -13.53 -13.60 1.22
N TYR A 389 -12.78 -12.53 1.49
CA TYR A 389 -11.33 -12.47 1.29
C TYR A 389 -10.52 -12.44 2.60
N PHE A 390 -11.17 -12.75 3.73
CA PHE A 390 -10.44 -13.07 4.94
C PHE A 390 -10.07 -14.55 4.95
N PHE A 391 -8.78 -14.83 5.01
CA PHE A 391 -8.24 -16.18 5.01
C PHE A 391 -7.53 -16.49 6.33
N SER A 392 -7.63 -17.73 6.79
CA SER A 392 -6.99 -18.19 8.03
C SER A 392 -6.53 -19.64 7.88
N GLY A 393 -5.31 -19.93 8.30
CA GLY A 393 -4.69 -21.24 8.22
C GLY A 393 -3.54 -21.40 9.20
N PRO A 394 -2.80 -22.52 9.14
CA PRO A 394 -1.72 -22.83 10.08
C PRO A 394 -0.51 -21.88 9.97
N ALA A 395 -0.30 -21.22 8.83
CA ALA A 395 0.80 -20.28 8.66
C ALA A 395 0.45 -18.86 9.16
N GLY A 396 -0.83 -18.49 9.12
CA GLY A 396 -1.31 -17.18 9.56
C GLY A 396 -2.71 -16.89 9.08
N GLU A 397 -3.15 -15.66 9.31
CA GLU A 397 -4.43 -15.15 8.83
C GLU A 397 -4.30 -13.72 8.32
N GLY A 398 -5.23 -13.29 7.48
CA GLY A 398 -5.26 -11.93 6.95
C GLY A 398 -6.28 -11.76 5.85
N ILE A 399 -6.45 -10.49 5.44
CA ILE A 399 -7.25 -10.16 4.28
C ILE A 399 -6.36 -10.30 3.04
N GLY A 400 -6.90 -10.91 1.99
CA GLY A 400 -6.31 -10.94 0.65
C GLY A 400 -7.10 -10.09 -0.31
N GLY A 401 -7.46 -10.67 -1.44
CA GLY A 401 -8.26 -10.03 -2.48
C GLY A 401 -8.41 -10.93 -3.70
N PRO A 402 -9.24 -10.56 -4.65
CA PRO A 402 -9.39 -11.33 -5.88
C PRO A 402 -8.12 -11.24 -6.77
N HIS A 403 -7.25 -10.26 -6.51
CA HIS A 403 -6.04 -10.01 -7.29
C HIS A 403 -5.13 -11.24 -7.38
N ILE A 404 -4.79 -11.84 -6.25
CA ILE A 404 -3.94 -13.05 -6.19
C ILE A 404 -4.80 -14.32 -6.08
N GLY A 405 -5.99 -14.24 -5.50
CA GLY A 405 -6.92 -15.35 -5.34
C GLY A 405 -7.04 -15.86 -3.91
N TYR A 406 -7.67 -17.03 -3.79
CA TYR A 406 -8.03 -17.61 -2.49
C TYR A 406 -6.81 -18.11 -1.72
N ASP A 407 -6.95 -18.12 -0.38
CA ASP A 407 -5.95 -18.55 0.59
C ASP A 407 -4.66 -17.72 0.64
N MET A 408 -4.55 -16.68 -0.18
CA MET A 408 -3.41 -15.77 -0.23
C MET A 408 -3.69 -14.51 0.61
N ALA A 409 -3.18 -14.48 1.84
CA ALA A 409 -3.28 -13.32 2.71
C ALA A 409 -2.15 -12.31 2.43
N TRP A 410 -2.47 -11.03 2.50
CA TRP A 410 -1.48 -9.97 2.30
C TRP A 410 -0.97 -9.45 3.65
N PRO A 411 0.35 -9.44 3.88
CA PRO A 411 0.94 -8.84 5.08
C PRO A 411 0.51 -7.40 5.32
N MET A 412 0.18 -6.66 4.25
CA MET A 412 -0.36 -5.30 4.32
C MET A 412 -1.60 -5.21 5.21
N SER A 413 -2.52 -6.18 5.11
CA SER A 413 -3.72 -6.22 5.95
C SER A 413 -3.40 -6.45 7.43
N ILE A 414 -2.38 -7.29 7.71
CA ILE A 414 -1.90 -7.54 9.08
C ILE A 414 -1.27 -6.27 9.65
N MET A 415 -0.50 -5.54 8.85
CA MET A 415 0.06 -4.25 9.24
C MET A 415 -1.03 -3.21 9.49
N MET A 416 -2.05 -3.12 8.62
CA MET A 416 -3.20 -2.21 8.83
C MET A 416 -3.97 -2.57 10.11
N LYS A 417 -4.14 -3.86 10.43
CA LYS A 417 -4.74 -4.29 11.69
C LYS A 417 -3.92 -3.79 12.89
N ALA A 418 -2.60 -3.89 12.83
CA ALA A 418 -1.72 -3.39 13.88
C ALA A 418 -1.75 -1.86 14.01
N PHE A 419 -1.67 -1.12 12.88
CA PHE A 419 -1.71 0.35 12.86
C PHE A 419 -3.00 0.93 13.47
N THR A 420 -4.13 0.24 13.28
CA THR A 420 -5.45 0.68 13.73
C THR A 420 -5.90 0.04 15.03
N SER A 421 -5.03 -0.73 15.69
CA SER A 421 -5.32 -1.37 16.96
C SER A 421 -4.98 -0.48 18.16
N GLN A 422 -5.83 -0.54 19.18
CA GLN A 422 -5.58 0.02 20.51
C GLN A 422 -5.26 -1.08 21.54
N ASP A 423 -5.28 -2.35 21.14
CA ASP A 423 -4.97 -3.51 21.99
C ASP A 423 -3.54 -3.99 21.75
N ASP A 424 -2.72 -3.91 22.78
CA ASP A 424 -1.32 -4.35 22.75
C ASP A 424 -1.15 -5.84 22.44
N ASN A 425 -2.13 -6.70 22.79
CA ASN A 425 -2.09 -8.12 22.45
C ASN A 425 -2.33 -8.32 20.95
N GLU A 426 -3.30 -7.62 20.38
CA GLU A 426 -3.56 -7.67 18.93
C GLU A 426 -2.35 -7.19 18.13
N ILE A 427 -1.72 -6.07 18.55
CA ILE A 427 -0.50 -5.55 17.92
C ILE A 427 0.62 -6.61 17.99
N ARG A 428 0.83 -7.21 19.17
CA ARG A 428 1.87 -8.23 19.37
C ARG A 428 1.65 -9.45 18.47
N ASP A 429 0.41 -9.92 18.36
CA ASP A 429 0.07 -11.07 17.53
C ASP A 429 0.24 -10.77 16.04
N CYS A 430 -0.10 -9.57 15.59
CA CYS A 430 0.20 -9.12 14.23
C CYS A 430 1.71 -9.13 13.94
N ILE A 431 2.53 -8.58 14.84
CA ILE A 431 4.00 -8.59 14.64
C ILE A 431 4.57 -10.01 14.63
N ARG A 432 4.11 -10.89 15.53
CA ARG A 432 4.53 -12.30 15.53
C ARG A 432 4.19 -12.99 14.21
N MET A 433 3.01 -12.73 13.67
CA MET A 433 2.58 -13.28 12.38
C MET A 433 3.46 -12.76 11.23
N LEU A 434 3.74 -11.46 11.17
CA LEU A 434 4.64 -10.90 10.17
C LEU A 434 6.06 -11.51 10.25
N LEU A 435 6.56 -11.75 11.47
CA LEU A 435 7.84 -12.44 11.64
C LEU A 435 7.78 -13.92 11.22
N ALA A 436 6.65 -14.60 11.35
CA ALA A 436 6.50 -16.00 10.99
C ALA A 436 6.34 -16.22 9.48
N THR A 437 5.89 -15.21 8.74
CA THR A 437 5.51 -15.33 7.32
C THR A 437 6.50 -14.72 6.33
N ASP A 438 7.72 -14.39 6.78
CA ASP A 438 8.80 -13.87 5.93
C ASP A 438 9.50 -14.94 5.07
N ALA A 439 9.09 -16.19 5.14
CA ALA A 439 9.73 -17.35 4.48
C ALA A 439 11.25 -17.44 4.72
N GLY A 440 11.74 -16.81 5.79
CA GLY A 440 13.15 -16.71 6.12
C GLY A 440 13.98 -15.82 5.21
N THR A 441 13.36 -14.97 4.40
CA THR A 441 14.03 -14.03 3.50
C THR A 441 14.49 -12.76 4.20
N GLY A 442 13.83 -12.40 5.33
CA GLY A 442 14.04 -11.13 6.03
C GLY A 442 13.35 -9.94 5.37
N PHE A 443 12.44 -10.21 4.43
CA PHE A 443 11.61 -9.23 3.74
C PHE A 443 10.14 -9.59 3.84
N ILE A 444 9.29 -8.60 3.63
CA ILE A 444 7.85 -8.79 3.50
C ILE A 444 7.52 -8.99 2.02
N HIS A 445 6.71 -10.00 1.71
CA HIS A 445 6.25 -10.34 0.37
C HIS A 445 4.89 -9.71 0.07
N GLU A 446 4.44 -9.74 -1.18
CA GLU A 446 3.14 -9.21 -1.57
C GLU A 446 2.01 -9.97 -0.88
N SER A 447 2.01 -11.32 -0.98
CA SER A 447 1.08 -12.19 -0.27
C SER A 447 1.74 -13.51 0.12
N PHE A 448 1.14 -14.22 1.08
CA PHE A 448 1.55 -15.58 1.48
C PHE A 448 0.33 -16.50 1.56
N ASP A 449 0.54 -17.78 1.28
CA ASP A 449 -0.47 -18.80 1.45
C ASP A 449 -0.66 -19.09 2.96
N VAL A 450 -1.88 -18.94 3.46
CA VAL A 450 -2.20 -19.17 4.88
C VAL A 450 -1.96 -20.62 5.32
N LYS A 451 -1.75 -21.56 4.38
CA LYS A 451 -1.41 -22.96 4.64
C LYS A 451 0.09 -23.21 4.71
N ASP A 452 0.90 -22.44 3.94
CA ASP A 452 2.36 -22.56 3.90
C ASP A 452 3.01 -21.20 3.56
N ALA A 453 3.61 -20.54 4.53
CA ALA A 453 4.28 -19.26 4.37
C ALA A 453 5.44 -19.26 3.35
N ASN A 454 5.97 -20.44 2.95
CA ASN A 454 6.98 -20.53 1.90
C ASN A 454 6.40 -20.39 0.49
N ASN A 455 5.07 -20.50 0.35
CA ASN A 455 4.35 -20.19 -0.88
C ASN A 455 3.89 -18.72 -0.84
N PHE A 456 4.63 -17.84 -1.50
CA PHE A 456 4.38 -16.40 -1.51
C PHE A 456 4.52 -15.82 -2.92
N THR A 457 3.93 -14.64 -3.12
CA THR A 457 4.03 -13.89 -4.37
C THR A 457 4.99 -12.71 -4.22
N ARG A 458 5.56 -12.26 -5.33
CA ARG A 458 6.49 -11.13 -5.45
C ARG A 458 7.51 -11.04 -4.30
N PRO A 459 8.70 -11.65 -4.48
CA PRO A 459 9.76 -11.62 -3.46
C PRO A 459 10.29 -10.20 -3.17
N TRP A 460 9.99 -9.26 -4.07
CA TRP A 460 10.39 -7.87 -3.93
C TRP A 460 9.23 -6.93 -4.27
N PHE A 461 8.48 -6.55 -3.24
CA PHE A 461 7.45 -5.51 -3.29
C PHE A 461 7.82 -4.43 -2.26
N ALA A 462 8.37 -3.29 -2.74
CA ALA A 462 9.03 -2.32 -1.89
C ALA A 462 8.08 -1.62 -0.91
N TRP A 463 6.83 -1.37 -1.31
CA TRP A 463 5.85 -0.73 -0.43
C TRP A 463 5.65 -1.52 0.87
N GLN A 464 5.39 -2.83 0.80
CA GLN A 464 5.15 -3.62 2.02
C GLN A 464 6.38 -3.71 2.93
N ASN A 465 7.58 -3.72 2.35
CA ASN A 465 8.80 -3.65 3.13
C ASN A 465 8.90 -2.33 3.90
N THR A 466 8.70 -1.21 3.21
CA THR A 466 8.77 0.10 3.85
C THR A 466 7.65 0.30 4.86
N LEU A 467 6.44 -0.21 4.58
CA LEU A 467 5.29 -0.18 5.49
C LEU A 467 5.53 -0.97 6.78
N PHE A 468 6.23 -2.12 6.70
CA PHE A 468 6.66 -2.84 7.90
C PHE A 468 7.66 -1.99 8.72
N GLY A 469 8.59 -1.34 8.04
CA GLY A 469 9.51 -0.41 8.68
C GLY A 469 8.78 0.74 9.37
N GLU A 470 7.78 1.33 8.72
CA GLU A 470 6.92 2.37 9.28
C GLU A 470 6.20 1.90 10.56
N LEU A 471 5.62 0.69 10.53
CA LEU A 471 4.93 0.13 11.69
C LEU A 471 5.85 0.01 12.90
N ILE A 472 7.06 -0.53 12.72
CA ILE A 472 8.01 -0.68 13.82
C ILE A 472 8.49 0.68 14.32
N LEU A 473 8.80 1.60 13.41
CA LEU A 473 9.22 2.97 13.73
C LEU A 473 8.13 3.70 14.56
N LYS A 474 6.88 3.62 14.09
CA LYS A 474 5.74 4.20 14.80
C LYS A 474 5.60 3.62 16.20
N LEU A 475 5.62 2.30 16.35
CA LEU A 475 5.48 1.65 17.66
C LEU A 475 6.58 2.05 18.64
N VAL A 476 7.83 2.20 18.16
CA VAL A 476 8.92 2.70 19.00
C VAL A 476 8.70 4.15 19.39
N ASN A 477 8.30 5.01 18.46
CA ASN A 477 8.07 6.44 18.70
C ASN A 477 6.84 6.66 19.61
N ASP A 478 5.84 5.79 19.56
CA ASP A 478 4.67 5.77 20.46
C ASP A 478 5.02 5.19 21.87
N GLY A 479 6.29 4.87 22.14
CA GLY A 479 6.72 4.34 23.44
C GLY A 479 6.41 2.85 23.66
N LYS A 480 6.05 2.10 22.64
CA LYS A 480 5.69 0.66 22.70
C LYS A 480 6.90 -0.28 22.54
N THR A 481 8.11 0.21 22.84
CA THR A 481 9.34 -0.61 22.77
C THR A 481 9.28 -1.85 23.67
N ASP A 482 8.70 -1.71 24.87
CA ASP A 482 8.56 -2.85 25.78
C ASP A 482 7.62 -3.93 25.22
N LEU A 483 6.55 -3.55 24.51
CA LEU A 483 5.69 -4.47 23.78
C LEU A 483 6.50 -5.25 22.74
N LEU A 484 7.26 -4.57 21.90
CA LEU A 484 8.11 -5.19 20.87
C LEU A 484 9.16 -6.13 21.47
N ASN A 485 9.61 -5.86 22.69
CA ASN A 485 10.59 -6.69 23.40
C ASN A 485 9.98 -7.90 24.14
N THR A 486 8.67 -8.10 24.04
CA THR A 486 7.96 -9.31 24.52
C THR A 486 7.56 -10.27 23.39
N ILE A 487 7.95 -9.98 22.16
CA ILE A 487 7.69 -10.78 20.95
C ILE A 487 8.62 -11.99 20.88
#